data_18b3e7ada3d1c177d06c8d875ab7ad23
#
_entry.id   18b3e7ada3d1c177d06c8d875ab7ad23
#
_cell.length_a   1.000
_cell.length_b   1.000
_cell.length_c   1.000
_cell.angle_alpha   90.00
_cell.angle_beta   90.00
_cell.angle_gamma   90.00
#
_symmetry.space_group_name_H-M   'P 1'
#
loop_
_entity.id
_entity.type
_entity.pdbx_description
1 polymer ?
#
loop_
_entity_poly.entity_id
_entity_poly.type
_entity_poly.pdbx_seq_one_letter_code
_entity_poly.pdbx_strand_id
1 'polypeptide(L)'
;MIEICCGSYEDALNAYYGGAKRIELNSALHLGGLTPSIGSLKLTKNTTNLKVICMVRPRGAGFCYTDIEFKQMMIEAKDLLENGADGIAFGFLLKNNEIDIERTKEMVSLIKSYQKEAVFHRAYDCVKDPYASIEILINLGIDRLLTSGLRAKAADGKDLIKKLQTKYGDKIEILAGSGINSTNGQAIMEYTGIAQIHSSCKDWQNDQTTSGEFVNYCYGPAEHKDDFDMVSKELVEKLVKLGL
;
A
#
# COMPACT_ATOMS: atom_id res chain seq x y z
N MET A 1 10.25 -4.92 -10.00
CA MET A 1 8.99 -5.52 -9.51
C MET A 1 7.90 -4.48 -9.40
N ILE A 2 6.70 -4.78 -9.89
CA ILE A 2 5.55 -3.86 -9.83
C ILE A 2 4.52 -4.43 -8.84
N GLU A 3 4.04 -3.57 -7.95
CA GLU A 3 2.95 -3.86 -7.01
C GLU A 3 1.75 -2.98 -7.33
N ILE A 4 0.55 -3.58 -7.46
CA ILE A 4 -0.68 -2.86 -7.75
C ILE A 4 -1.51 -2.70 -6.47
N CYS A 5 -1.93 -1.46 -6.21
CA CYS A 5 -2.82 -1.13 -5.10
C CYS A 5 -4.26 -1.43 -5.51
N CYS A 6 -4.88 -2.39 -4.85
CA CYS A 6 -6.23 -2.88 -5.14
C CYS A 6 -7.17 -2.57 -3.98
N GLY A 7 -8.36 -2.06 -4.25
CA GLY A 7 -9.40 -1.77 -3.26
C GLY A 7 -10.47 -2.86 -3.14
N SER A 8 -10.41 -3.87 -4.02
CA SER A 8 -11.43 -4.91 -4.11
C SER A 8 -10.86 -6.21 -4.68
N TYR A 9 -11.68 -7.28 -4.65
CA TYR A 9 -11.37 -8.52 -5.36
C TYR A 9 -11.38 -8.32 -6.89
N GLU A 10 -12.28 -7.50 -7.43
CA GLU A 10 -12.33 -7.18 -8.85
C GLU A 10 -11.04 -6.47 -9.30
N ASP A 11 -10.55 -5.53 -8.50
CA ASP A 11 -9.25 -4.89 -8.75
C ASP A 11 -8.11 -5.90 -8.78
N ALA A 12 -8.12 -6.86 -7.86
CA ALA A 12 -7.12 -7.94 -7.83
C ALA A 12 -7.16 -8.80 -9.09
N LEU A 13 -8.35 -9.11 -9.62
CA LEU A 13 -8.50 -9.81 -10.91
C LEU A 13 -7.99 -8.96 -12.09
N ASN A 14 -8.33 -7.67 -12.13
CA ASN A 14 -7.85 -6.76 -13.18
C ASN A 14 -6.32 -6.63 -13.13
N ALA A 15 -5.74 -6.53 -11.94
CA ALA A 15 -4.29 -6.56 -11.78
C ALA A 15 -3.66 -7.87 -12.26
N TYR A 16 -4.26 -9.01 -11.91
CA TYR A 16 -3.81 -10.34 -12.35
C TYR A 16 -3.85 -10.51 -13.86
N TYR A 17 -4.98 -10.18 -14.49
CA TYR A 17 -5.14 -10.25 -15.94
C TYR A 17 -4.27 -9.23 -16.70
N GLY A 18 -3.93 -8.10 -16.05
CA GLY A 18 -2.96 -7.13 -16.55
C GLY A 18 -1.50 -7.58 -16.40
N GLY A 19 -1.25 -8.74 -15.79
CA GLY A 19 0.08 -9.35 -15.68
C GLY A 19 0.85 -9.02 -14.41
N ALA A 20 0.23 -8.37 -13.42
CA ALA A 20 0.83 -8.16 -12.11
C ALA A 20 1.18 -9.50 -11.43
N LYS A 21 2.21 -9.48 -10.59
CA LYS A 21 2.63 -10.64 -9.77
C LYS A 21 2.41 -10.41 -8.28
N ARG A 22 2.30 -9.15 -7.86
CA ARG A 22 2.07 -8.74 -6.47
C ARG A 22 1.06 -7.62 -6.42
N ILE A 23 0.20 -7.66 -5.41
CA ILE A 23 -0.73 -6.60 -5.08
C ILE A 23 -0.63 -6.23 -3.60
N GLU A 24 -1.01 -4.99 -3.29
CA GLU A 24 -1.44 -4.61 -1.96
C GLU A 24 -2.98 -4.58 -1.96
N LEU A 25 -3.59 -5.45 -1.16
CA LEU A 25 -5.05 -5.56 -1.06
C LEU A 25 -5.55 -4.68 0.08
N ASN A 26 -6.46 -3.80 -0.25
CA ASN A 26 -7.09 -2.81 0.61
C ASN A 26 -8.61 -2.88 0.52
N SER A 27 -9.27 -1.99 1.24
CA SER A 27 -10.61 -1.48 0.99
C SER A 27 -10.58 0.06 1.07
N ALA A 28 -11.64 0.73 0.65
CA ALA A 28 -11.83 2.17 0.80
C ALA A 28 -10.58 3.02 0.42
N LEU A 29 -10.09 2.87 -0.81
CA LEU A 29 -8.89 3.56 -1.30
C LEU A 29 -9.02 5.10 -1.24
N HIS A 30 -10.23 5.65 -1.37
CA HIS A 30 -10.51 7.07 -1.21
C HIS A 30 -10.20 7.62 0.20
N LEU A 31 -10.12 6.74 1.21
CA LEU A 31 -9.65 7.04 2.58
C LEU A 31 -8.15 6.75 2.77
N GLY A 32 -7.45 6.40 1.69
CA GLY A 32 -6.03 6.05 1.70
C GLY A 32 -5.74 4.56 1.94
N GLY A 33 -6.72 3.68 1.75
CA GLY A 33 -6.63 2.24 1.97
C GLY A 33 -6.88 1.85 3.42
N LEU A 34 -7.85 0.97 3.63
CA LEU A 34 -8.19 0.38 4.93
C LEU A 34 -8.07 -1.15 4.85
N THR A 35 -8.21 -1.83 5.99
CA THR A 35 -8.17 -3.29 6.08
C THR A 35 -9.18 -3.93 5.11
N PRO A 36 -8.76 -4.86 4.24
CA PRO A 36 -9.66 -5.54 3.31
C PRO A 36 -10.52 -6.58 4.03
N SER A 37 -11.62 -6.98 3.40
CA SER A 37 -12.41 -8.09 3.90
C SER A 37 -11.68 -9.43 3.73
N ILE A 38 -11.90 -10.37 4.64
CA ILE A 38 -11.42 -11.77 4.50
C ILE A 38 -12.01 -12.42 3.24
N GLY A 39 -13.23 -12.03 2.83
CA GLY A 39 -13.84 -12.51 1.58
C GLY A 39 -13.04 -12.12 0.35
N SER A 40 -12.61 -10.85 0.24
CA SER A 40 -11.78 -10.36 -0.86
C SER A 40 -10.44 -11.12 -0.91
N LEU A 41 -9.77 -11.31 0.23
CA LEU A 41 -8.53 -12.06 0.31
C LEU A 41 -8.70 -13.51 -0.14
N LYS A 42 -9.69 -14.23 0.42
CA LYS A 42 -9.96 -15.64 0.07
C LYS A 42 -10.24 -15.82 -1.42
N LEU A 43 -11.08 -14.97 -1.99
CA LEU A 43 -11.39 -15.02 -3.42
C LEU A 43 -10.12 -14.79 -4.24
N THR A 44 -9.35 -13.77 -3.93
CA THR A 44 -8.07 -13.48 -4.63
C THR A 44 -7.11 -14.66 -4.57
N LYS A 45 -6.88 -15.23 -3.39
CA LYS A 45 -5.96 -16.37 -3.22
C LYS A 45 -6.44 -17.65 -3.89
N ASN A 46 -7.74 -17.87 -3.96
CA ASN A 46 -8.31 -19.08 -4.59
C ASN A 46 -8.34 -19.00 -6.12
N THR A 47 -8.37 -17.81 -6.71
CA THR A 47 -8.56 -17.62 -8.16
C THR A 47 -7.32 -17.13 -8.88
N THR A 48 -6.29 -16.69 -8.14
CA THR A 48 -5.04 -16.16 -8.72
C THR A 48 -3.82 -16.74 -8.02
N ASN A 49 -2.65 -16.59 -8.65
CA ASN A 49 -1.35 -16.89 -8.04
C ASN A 49 -0.62 -15.63 -7.57
N LEU A 50 -1.35 -14.55 -7.33
CA LEU A 50 -0.79 -13.29 -6.86
C LEU A 50 -0.16 -13.45 -5.47
N LYS A 51 0.97 -12.77 -5.28
CA LYS A 51 1.47 -12.44 -3.94
C LYS A 51 0.63 -11.29 -3.39
N VAL A 52 -0.04 -11.51 -2.26
CA VAL A 52 -1.00 -10.57 -1.68
C VAL A 52 -0.47 -10.02 -0.36
N ILE A 53 -0.13 -8.74 -0.37
CA ILE A 53 0.14 -7.96 0.84
C ILE A 53 -1.18 -7.32 1.27
N CYS A 54 -1.63 -7.56 2.49
CA CYS A 54 -2.88 -6.98 2.99
C CYS A 54 -2.62 -5.75 3.84
N MET A 55 -3.39 -4.69 3.62
CA MET A 55 -3.40 -3.52 4.49
C MET A 55 -4.02 -3.88 5.85
N VAL A 56 -3.42 -3.39 6.93
CA VAL A 56 -4.04 -3.36 8.26
C VAL A 56 -4.08 -1.93 8.75
N ARG A 57 -5.25 -1.32 8.59
CA ARG A 57 -5.53 0.07 8.92
C ARG A 57 -7.03 0.23 9.21
N PRO A 58 -7.42 0.53 10.46
CA PRO A 58 -8.83 0.46 10.87
C PRO A 58 -9.65 1.68 10.42
N ARG A 59 -9.00 2.80 10.08
CA ARG A 59 -9.65 4.06 9.68
C ARG A 59 -8.75 4.94 8.83
N GLY A 60 -9.33 5.90 8.16
CA GLY A 60 -8.62 7.02 7.52
C GLY A 60 -7.89 7.94 8.53
N ALA A 61 -7.43 9.08 8.05
CA ALA A 61 -6.59 10.07 8.77
C ALA A 61 -5.21 9.52 9.20
N GLY A 62 -4.67 9.98 10.33
CA GLY A 62 -3.30 9.71 10.77
C GLY A 62 -3.04 8.29 11.29
N PHE A 63 -1.84 8.07 11.79
CA PHE A 63 -1.29 6.76 12.12
C PHE A 63 -0.96 6.60 13.62
N CYS A 64 -1.43 7.52 14.46
CA CYS A 64 -1.37 7.43 15.91
C CYS A 64 -2.69 6.84 16.42
N TYR A 65 -2.67 5.56 16.76
CA TYR A 65 -3.88 4.80 17.12
C TYR A 65 -4.06 4.71 18.64
N THR A 66 -5.30 4.51 19.08
CA THR A 66 -5.62 4.15 20.45
C THR A 66 -5.28 2.70 20.77
N ASP A 67 -5.28 2.29 22.04
CA ASP A 67 -5.07 0.88 22.42
C ASP A 67 -6.19 -0.02 21.88
N ILE A 68 -7.42 0.51 21.77
CA ILE A 68 -8.55 -0.22 21.22
C ILE A 68 -8.37 -0.47 19.73
N GLU A 69 -7.95 0.55 18.97
CA GLU A 69 -7.65 0.40 17.53
C GLU A 69 -6.46 -0.55 17.31
N PHE A 70 -5.41 -0.45 18.12
CA PHE A 70 -4.27 -1.35 18.02
C PHE A 70 -4.67 -2.81 18.27
N LYS A 71 -5.48 -3.07 19.29
CA LYS A 71 -6.01 -4.41 19.56
C LYS A 71 -6.82 -4.96 18.38
N GLN A 72 -7.67 -4.12 17.76
CA GLN A 72 -8.40 -4.48 16.54
C GLN A 72 -7.42 -4.84 15.42
N MET A 73 -6.41 -4.01 15.16
CA MET A 73 -5.41 -4.21 14.10
C MET A 73 -4.64 -5.53 14.29
N MET A 74 -4.31 -5.91 15.51
CA MET A 74 -3.64 -7.19 15.80
C MET A 74 -4.50 -8.39 15.47
N ILE A 75 -5.82 -8.33 15.73
CA ILE A 75 -6.78 -9.38 15.38
C ILE A 75 -6.92 -9.46 13.86
N GLU A 76 -7.15 -8.32 13.19
CA GLU A 76 -7.26 -8.26 11.72
C GLU A 76 -6.01 -8.81 11.03
N ALA A 77 -4.80 -8.42 11.49
CA ALA A 77 -3.55 -8.95 10.95
C ALA A 77 -3.46 -10.46 11.09
N LYS A 78 -3.81 -11.02 12.26
CA LYS A 78 -3.81 -12.45 12.50
C LYS A 78 -4.79 -13.16 11.56
N ASP A 79 -6.02 -12.67 11.47
CA ASP A 79 -7.05 -13.27 10.61
C ASP A 79 -6.63 -13.25 9.13
N LEU A 80 -6.03 -12.16 8.64
CA LEU A 80 -5.52 -12.08 7.28
C LEU A 80 -4.37 -13.08 7.02
N LEU A 81 -3.44 -13.21 7.97
CA LEU A 81 -2.32 -14.17 7.87
C LEU A 81 -2.83 -15.62 7.86
N GLU A 82 -3.78 -15.97 8.71
CA GLU A 82 -4.41 -17.29 8.78
C GLU A 82 -5.20 -17.62 7.50
N ASN A 83 -5.67 -16.61 6.77
CA ASN A 83 -6.41 -16.77 5.52
C ASN A 83 -5.56 -16.59 4.26
N GLY A 84 -4.22 -16.63 4.39
CA GLY A 84 -3.33 -16.77 3.24
C GLY A 84 -2.71 -15.48 2.72
N ALA A 85 -2.75 -14.37 3.48
CA ALA A 85 -1.95 -13.19 3.17
C ALA A 85 -0.46 -13.54 3.11
N ASP A 86 0.27 -12.99 2.13
CA ASP A 86 1.71 -13.19 1.97
C ASP A 86 2.53 -12.14 2.73
N GLY A 87 1.86 -11.13 3.25
CA GLY A 87 2.43 -10.09 4.09
C GLY A 87 1.37 -9.11 4.57
N ILE A 88 1.77 -8.24 5.48
CA ILE A 88 0.92 -7.18 6.05
C ILE A 88 1.59 -5.82 5.83
N ALA A 89 0.83 -4.86 5.28
CA ALA A 89 1.18 -3.46 5.21
C ALA A 89 0.53 -2.70 6.38
N PHE A 90 1.34 -2.02 7.16
CA PHE A 90 0.89 -1.31 8.36
C PHE A 90 1.83 -0.14 8.68
N GLY A 91 1.51 0.66 9.71
CA GLY A 91 2.43 1.69 10.21
C GLY A 91 1.85 2.40 11.43
N PHE A 92 2.68 2.57 12.45
CA PHE A 92 2.35 3.18 13.72
C PHE A 92 3.26 4.37 13.99
N LEU A 93 2.66 5.52 14.31
CA LEU A 93 3.36 6.71 14.74
C LEU A 93 2.87 7.17 16.11
N LEU A 94 3.77 7.74 16.88
CA LEU A 94 3.46 8.49 18.09
C LEU A 94 2.91 9.89 17.71
N LYS A 95 2.36 10.61 18.70
CA LYS A 95 1.81 11.97 18.52
C LYS A 95 2.86 12.99 18.05
N ASN A 96 4.14 12.72 18.26
CA ASN A 96 5.26 13.57 17.85
C ASN A 96 5.84 13.18 16.47
N ASN A 97 5.15 12.31 15.71
CA ASN A 97 5.55 11.80 14.39
C ASN A 97 6.84 10.94 14.41
N GLU A 98 7.16 10.33 15.52
CA GLU A 98 8.18 9.28 15.62
C GLU A 98 7.53 7.89 15.45
N ILE A 99 8.34 6.89 15.09
CA ILE A 99 7.87 5.50 15.01
C ILE A 99 7.45 5.02 16.41
N ASP A 100 6.24 4.46 16.53
CA ASP A 100 5.84 3.72 17.72
C ASP A 100 6.53 2.35 17.72
N ILE A 101 7.70 2.30 18.37
CA ILE A 101 8.59 1.14 18.36
C ILE A 101 7.91 -0.08 18.96
N GLU A 102 7.21 0.09 20.09
CA GLU A 102 6.60 -1.04 20.81
C GLU A 102 5.51 -1.71 19.98
N ARG A 103 4.58 -0.94 19.43
CA ARG A 103 3.52 -1.49 18.59
C ARG A 103 4.04 -2.03 17.25
N THR A 104 5.03 -1.37 16.66
CA THR A 104 5.68 -1.86 15.43
C THR A 104 6.36 -3.20 15.68
N LYS A 105 7.09 -3.35 16.79
CA LYS A 105 7.75 -4.60 17.19
C LYS A 105 6.74 -5.73 17.40
N GLU A 106 5.62 -5.46 18.07
CA GLU A 106 4.59 -6.48 18.33
C GLU A 106 3.95 -6.95 17.01
N MET A 107 3.59 -6.03 16.11
CA MET A 107 3.05 -6.38 14.79
C MET A 107 4.05 -7.17 13.95
N VAL A 108 5.31 -6.74 13.89
CA VAL A 108 6.38 -7.48 13.19
C VAL A 108 6.52 -8.88 13.77
N SER A 109 6.55 -9.04 15.10
CA SER A 109 6.65 -10.34 15.75
C SER A 109 5.50 -11.26 15.36
N LEU A 110 4.27 -10.76 15.30
CA LEU A 110 3.12 -11.51 14.82
C LEU A 110 3.33 -11.96 13.36
N ILE A 111 3.66 -11.04 12.45
CA ILE A 111 3.84 -11.34 11.02
C ILE A 111 4.95 -12.39 10.81
N LYS A 112 6.08 -12.23 11.50
CA LYS A 112 7.23 -13.15 11.40
C LYS A 112 6.93 -14.53 11.97
N SER A 113 6.03 -14.65 12.96
CA SER A 113 5.59 -15.96 13.47
C SER A 113 4.89 -16.81 12.40
N TYR A 114 4.29 -16.16 11.38
CA TYR A 114 3.72 -16.80 10.19
C TYR A 114 4.72 -16.90 9.01
N GLN A 115 5.98 -16.48 9.18
CA GLN A 115 7.00 -16.42 8.11
C GLN A 115 6.56 -15.56 6.91
N LYS A 116 5.87 -14.45 7.17
CA LYS A 116 5.33 -13.54 6.17
C LYS A 116 6.07 -12.20 6.16
N GLU A 117 5.80 -11.38 5.11
CA GLU A 117 6.47 -10.09 4.93
C GLU A 117 5.82 -9.00 5.77
N ALA A 118 6.66 -8.24 6.46
CA ALA A 118 6.28 -7.02 7.18
C ALA A 118 6.61 -5.79 6.32
N VAL A 119 5.58 -5.05 5.90
CA VAL A 119 5.72 -3.86 5.06
C VAL A 119 5.30 -2.63 5.86
N PHE A 120 6.19 -1.66 6.02
CA PHE A 120 5.82 -0.38 6.62
C PHE A 120 5.32 0.56 5.53
N HIS A 121 4.06 0.96 5.62
CA HIS A 121 3.40 1.76 4.59
C HIS A 121 3.74 3.25 4.69
N ARG A 122 3.01 4.10 3.95
CA ARG A 122 3.24 5.54 3.84
C ARG A 122 3.06 6.36 5.14
N ALA A 123 2.80 5.75 6.30
CA ALA A 123 2.98 6.42 7.58
C ALA A 123 4.41 6.99 7.71
N TYR A 124 5.39 6.33 7.08
CA TYR A 124 6.75 6.83 6.98
C TYR A 124 6.85 8.22 6.33
N ASP A 125 5.96 8.56 5.42
CA ASP A 125 5.98 9.90 4.80
C ASP A 125 5.59 11.04 5.75
N CYS A 126 5.12 10.69 6.96
CA CYS A 126 4.78 11.63 8.04
C CYS A 126 5.80 11.67 9.18
N VAL A 127 6.93 10.94 9.09
CA VAL A 127 7.92 10.94 10.17
C VAL A 127 8.70 12.24 10.23
N LYS A 128 9.19 12.58 11.43
CA LYS A 128 9.98 13.76 11.68
C LYS A 128 11.41 13.66 11.11
N ASP A 129 12.05 12.50 11.29
CA ASP A 129 13.40 12.21 10.81
C ASP A 129 13.39 10.92 10.00
N PRO A 130 13.51 11.00 8.65
CA PRO A 130 13.48 9.82 7.80
C PRO A 130 14.68 8.88 8.00
N TYR A 131 15.85 9.41 8.33
CA TYR A 131 17.03 8.57 8.51
C TYR A 131 17.00 7.79 9.82
N ALA A 132 16.67 8.44 10.92
CA ALA A 132 16.49 7.74 12.19
C ALA A 132 15.33 6.72 12.11
N SER A 133 14.23 7.09 11.44
CA SER A 133 13.07 6.22 11.30
C SER A 133 13.36 4.96 10.50
N ILE A 134 14.07 5.04 9.36
CA ILE A 134 14.39 3.84 8.58
C ILE A 134 15.35 2.91 9.32
N GLU A 135 16.31 3.45 10.09
CA GLU A 135 17.21 2.65 10.93
C GLU A 135 16.45 1.89 12.02
N ILE A 136 15.44 2.51 12.62
CA ILE A 136 14.53 1.83 13.56
C ILE A 136 13.78 0.70 12.86
N LEU A 137 13.19 0.95 11.68
CA LEU A 137 12.42 -0.05 10.94
C LEU A 137 13.28 -1.25 10.52
N ILE A 138 14.52 -1.02 10.09
CA ILE A 138 15.50 -2.08 9.77
C ILE A 138 15.77 -2.94 11.02
N ASN A 139 16.06 -2.29 12.16
CA ASN A 139 16.35 -2.99 13.42
C ASN A 139 15.16 -3.78 13.96
N LEU A 140 13.93 -3.36 13.62
CA LEU A 140 12.69 -4.07 13.97
C LEU A 140 12.38 -5.24 13.02
N GLY A 141 13.09 -5.38 11.90
CA GLY A 141 12.91 -6.47 10.95
C GLY A 141 11.81 -6.23 9.92
N ILE A 142 11.55 -4.97 9.56
CA ILE A 142 10.71 -4.62 8.40
C ILE A 142 11.42 -5.05 7.12
N ASP A 143 10.72 -5.79 6.25
CA ASP A 143 11.27 -6.27 4.98
C ASP A 143 11.22 -5.18 3.89
N ARG A 144 10.15 -4.38 3.88
CA ARG A 144 9.91 -3.39 2.83
C ARG A 144 9.32 -2.10 3.38
N LEU A 145 9.78 -0.99 2.84
CA LEU A 145 9.29 0.36 3.12
C LEU A 145 8.60 0.95 1.89
N LEU A 146 7.31 1.25 1.99
CA LEU A 146 6.56 2.02 0.99
C LEU A 146 6.65 3.52 1.32
N THR A 147 7.17 4.31 0.39
CA THR A 147 7.33 5.76 0.60
C THR A 147 7.16 6.55 -0.69
N SER A 148 6.77 7.81 -0.56
CA SER A 148 6.84 8.82 -1.62
C SER A 148 7.96 9.85 -1.39
N GLY A 149 8.90 9.55 -0.46
CA GLY A 149 10.01 10.44 -0.13
C GLY A 149 9.55 11.67 0.64
N LEU A 150 8.57 11.52 1.56
CA LEU A 150 8.00 12.59 2.38
C LEU A 150 7.33 13.71 1.56
N ARG A 151 6.85 13.36 0.36
CA ARG A 151 6.12 14.28 -0.53
C ARG A 151 4.76 13.70 -0.90
N ALA A 152 3.89 14.54 -1.45
CA ALA A 152 2.58 14.10 -1.92
C ALA A 152 2.70 13.04 -3.03
N LYS A 153 3.70 13.17 -3.91
CA LYS A 153 3.98 12.25 -5.02
C LYS A 153 5.45 11.79 -5.01
N ALA A 154 5.70 10.55 -5.40
CA ALA A 154 7.04 9.98 -5.45
C ALA A 154 7.99 10.74 -6.40
N ALA A 155 7.47 11.30 -7.49
CA ALA A 155 8.26 12.13 -8.42
C ALA A 155 8.87 13.36 -7.73
N ASP A 156 8.15 13.97 -6.79
CA ASP A 156 8.61 15.13 -6.03
C ASP A 156 9.56 14.74 -4.89
N GLY A 157 9.47 13.49 -4.42
CA GLY A 157 10.31 12.94 -3.34
C GLY A 157 11.49 12.09 -3.80
N LYS A 158 11.72 11.98 -5.11
CA LYS A 158 12.73 11.08 -5.70
C LYS A 158 14.15 11.28 -5.17
N ASP A 159 14.51 12.50 -4.78
CA ASP A 159 15.85 12.78 -4.25
C ASP A 159 16.07 12.13 -2.88
N LEU A 160 15.04 12.15 -2.01
CA LEU A 160 15.11 11.45 -0.74
C LEU A 160 15.07 9.93 -0.97
N ILE A 161 14.20 9.43 -1.85
CA ILE A 161 14.13 8.01 -2.19
C ILE A 161 15.50 7.51 -2.67
N LYS A 162 16.18 8.25 -3.54
CA LYS A 162 17.55 7.94 -4.00
C LYS A 162 18.54 7.85 -2.84
N LYS A 163 18.52 8.83 -1.93
CA LYS A 163 19.41 8.84 -0.76
C LYS A 163 19.16 7.63 0.16
N LEU A 164 17.89 7.31 0.41
CA LEU A 164 17.50 6.15 1.20
C LEU A 164 17.94 4.84 0.53
N GLN A 165 17.69 4.70 -0.79
CA GLN A 165 18.11 3.53 -1.56
C GLN A 165 19.63 3.36 -1.53
N THR A 166 20.39 4.43 -1.74
CA THR A 166 21.86 4.39 -1.74
C THR A 166 22.41 3.97 -0.39
N LYS A 167 21.79 4.41 0.73
CA LYS A 167 22.33 4.17 2.07
C LYS A 167 21.81 2.86 2.70
N TYR A 168 20.58 2.44 2.37
CA TYR A 168 19.91 1.37 3.09
C TYR A 168 19.31 0.28 2.19
N GLY A 169 19.41 0.38 0.88
CA GLY A 169 18.79 -0.56 -0.06
C GLY A 169 19.34 -1.99 -0.01
N ASP A 170 20.48 -2.20 0.65
CA ASP A 170 21.04 -3.52 0.98
C ASP A 170 20.43 -4.16 2.25
N LYS A 171 19.70 -3.38 3.06
CA LYS A 171 19.16 -3.78 4.36
C LYS A 171 17.64 -3.84 4.42
N ILE A 172 16.96 -3.07 3.57
CA ILE A 172 15.50 -2.99 3.48
C ILE A 172 15.11 -2.70 2.04
N GLU A 173 14.09 -3.40 1.54
CA GLU A 173 13.53 -3.09 0.21
C GLU A 173 12.80 -1.74 0.23
N ILE A 174 13.10 -0.87 -0.73
CA ILE A 174 12.40 0.42 -0.88
C ILE A 174 11.45 0.34 -2.07
N LEU A 175 10.18 0.60 -1.80
CA LEU A 175 9.09 0.62 -2.75
C LEU A 175 8.57 2.05 -2.89
N ALA A 176 8.71 2.65 -4.07
CA ALA A 176 8.18 3.98 -4.30
C ALA A 176 6.70 3.93 -4.69
N GLY A 177 5.87 4.76 -4.04
CA GLY A 177 4.44 4.85 -4.33
C GLY A 177 3.91 6.28 -4.32
N SER A 178 2.70 6.45 -4.79
CA SER A 178 1.97 7.70 -5.01
C SER A 178 2.33 8.41 -6.31
N GLY A 179 1.34 8.46 -7.21
CA GLY A 179 1.43 9.13 -8.50
C GLY A 179 2.34 8.45 -9.51
N ILE A 180 2.64 7.16 -9.32
CA ILE A 180 3.44 6.37 -10.25
C ILE A 180 2.53 5.70 -11.29
N ASN A 181 2.94 5.77 -12.56
CA ASN A 181 2.25 5.19 -13.70
C ASN A 181 3.24 4.82 -14.81
N SER A 182 2.74 4.35 -15.96
CA SER A 182 3.58 3.92 -17.10
C SER A 182 4.40 5.04 -17.75
N THR A 183 4.09 6.32 -17.50
CA THR A 183 4.82 7.44 -18.10
C THR A 183 6.00 7.92 -17.25
N ASN A 184 6.00 7.65 -15.94
CA ASN A 184 7.03 8.15 -15.03
C ASN A 184 7.76 7.04 -14.24
N GLY A 185 7.19 5.82 -14.18
CA GLY A 185 7.71 4.74 -13.33
C GLY A 185 9.15 4.37 -13.67
N GLN A 186 9.46 4.20 -14.96
CA GLN A 186 10.82 3.87 -15.41
C GLN A 186 11.83 4.96 -15.03
N ALA A 187 11.53 6.22 -15.32
CA ALA A 187 12.41 7.33 -15.00
C ALA A 187 12.68 7.48 -13.48
N ILE A 188 11.64 7.19 -12.64
CA ILE A 188 11.80 7.18 -11.19
C ILE A 188 12.76 6.07 -10.76
N MET A 189 12.60 4.85 -11.28
CA MET A 189 13.47 3.72 -10.94
C MET A 189 14.92 3.95 -11.39
N GLU A 190 15.12 4.40 -12.62
CA GLU A 190 16.46 4.72 -13.15
C GLU A 190 17.15 5.81 -12.32
N TYR A 191 16.40 6.86 -11.95
CA TYR A 191 16.98 7.96 -11.17
C TYR A 191 17.31 7.57 -9.73
N THR A 192 16.44 6.79 -9.10
CA THR A 192 16.54 6.45 -7.66
C THR A 192 17.36 5.20 -7.39
N GLY A 193 17.47 4.30 -8.38
CA GLY A 193 18.10 2.99 -8.23
C GLY A 193 17.24 1.94 -7.51
N ILE A 194 15.96 2.25 -7.22
CA ILE A 194 15.05 1.26 -6.62
C ILE A 194 14.64 0.20 -7.63
N ALA A 195 14.37 -1.02 -7.15
CA ALA A 195 13.93 -2.15 -7.98
C ALA A 195 12.41 -2.35 -7.99
N GLN A 196 11.65 -1.53 -7.27
CA GLN A 196 10.21 -1.75 -7.04
C GLN A 196 9.42 -0.45 -7.07
N ILE A 197 8.23 -0.51 -7.68
CA ILE A 197 7.26 0.59 -7.72
C ILE A 197 5.85 0.10 -7.37
N HIS A 198 5.06 1.00 -6.78
CA HIS A 198 3.68 0.80 -6.37
C HIS A 198 2.77 1.77 -7.12
N SER A 199 1.72 1.25 -7.75
CA SER A 199 0.79 2.05 -8.53
C SER A 199 -0.65 1.59 -8.31
N SER A 200 -1.59 2.53 -8.29
CA SER A 200 -3.02 2.20 -8.28
C SER A 200 -3.55 1.78 -9.65
N CYS A 201 -2.87 2.12 -10.73
CA CYS A 201 -3.39 1.93 -12.10
C CYS A 201 -4.88 2.29 -12.20
N LYS A 202 -5.27 3.38 -11.51
CA LYS A 202 -6.65 3.77 -11.29
C LYS A 202 -7.31 4.30 -12.55
N ASP A 203 -8.54 3.86 -12.77
CA ASP A 203 -9.50 4.37 -13.72
C ASP A 203 -10.86 4.53 -13.04
N TRP A 204 -11.85 5.01 -13.76
CA TRP A 204 -13.18 5.29 -13.24
C TRP A 204 -14.24 4.50 -14.00
N GLN A 205 -15.20 3.97 -13.26
CA GLN A 205 -16.35 3.27 -13.79
C GLN A 205 -17.64 3.93 -13.33
N ASN A 206 -18.56 4.18 -14.27
CA ASN A 206 -19.85 4.79 -13.97
C ASN A 206 -20.76 3.82 -13.20
N ASP A 207 -21.39 4.34 -12.15
CA ASP A 207 -22.50 3.71 -11.44
C ASP A 207 -23.66 4.70 -11.34
N GLN A 208 -24.70 4.45 -12.13
CA GLN A 208 -25.90 5.30 -12.21
C GLN A 208 -26.68 5.39 -10.90
N THR A 209 -26.38 4.54 -9.92
CA THR A 209 -27.01 4.54 -8.60
C THR A 209 -26.31 5.39 -7.56
N THR A 210 -25.17 6.02 -7.93
CA THR A 210 -24.40 6.91 -7.04
C THR A 210 -25.24 8.12 -6.58
N SER A 211 -26.09 8.66 -7.46
CA SER A 211 -26.94 9.82 -7.18
C SER A 211 -28.41 9.46 -7.31
N GLY A 212 -29.20 9.73 -6.27
CA GLY A 212 -30.67 9.73 -6.28
C GLY A 212 -31.22 11.15 -6.27
N GLU A 213 -32.55 11.30 -6.26
CA GLU A 213 -33.23 12.58 -6.28
C GLU A 213 -32.82 13.50 -5.11
N PHE A 214 -32.62 12.93 -3.91
CA PHE A 214 -32.33 13.67 -2.67
C PHE A 214 -31.06 13.23 -1.97
N VAL A 215 -30.34 12.23 -2.49
CA VAL A 215 -29.18 11.62 -1.84
C VAL A 215 -28.05 11.44 -2.86
N ASN A 216 -26.82 11.72 -2.44
CA ASN A 216 -25.64 11.50 -3.25
C ASN A 216 -24.55 10.81 -2.42
N TYR A 217 -23.96 9.75 -2.96
CA TYR A 217 -22.85 8.98 -2.37
C TYR A 217 -21.52 9.21 -3.09
N CYS A 218 -21.42 10.25 -3.91
CA CYS A 218 -20.19 10.62 -4.60
C CYS A 218 -19.04 10.83 -3.62
N TYR A 219 -17.88 10.25 -3.92
CA TYR A 219 -16.61 10.51 -3.23
C TYR A 219 -15.50 10.93 -4.22
N GLY A 220 -15.77 10.83 -5.52
CA GLY A 220 -14.86 11.24 -6.58
C GLY A 220 -14.82 12.76 -6.79
N PRO A 221 -13.87 13.26 -7.59
CA PRO A 221 -13.86 14.65 -8.04
C PRO A 221 -15.07 14.95 -8.93
N ALA A 222 -15.35 16.23 -9.18
CA ALA A 222 -16.58 16.68 -9.85
C ALA A 222 -16.82 16.03 -11.22
N GLU A 223 -15.76 15.76 -11.98
CA GLU A 223 -15.82 15.07 -13.29
C GLU A 223 -16.19 13.58 -13.17
N HIS A 224 -16.11 13.01 -11.98
CA HIS A 224 -16.41 11.61 -11.65
C HIS A 224 -17.48 11.49 -10.55
N LYS A 225 -18.45 12.39 -10.56
CA LYS A 225 -19.49 12.49 -9.51
C LYS A 225 -20.40 11.26 -9.42
N ASP A 226 -20.55 10.50 -10.51
CA ASP A 226 -21.38 9.30 -10.59
C ASP A 226 -20.53 8.05 -10.87
N ASP A 227 -19.22 8.14 -10.58
CA ASP A 227 -18.27 7.06 -10.84
C ASP A 227 -17.66 6.52 -9.53
N PHE A 228 -17.17 5.30 -9.59
CA PHE A 228 -16.28 4.74 -8.57
C PHE A 228 -14.93 4.39 -9.18
N ASP A 229 -13.88 4.39 -8.36
CA ASP A 229 -12.54 4.07 -8.81
C ASP A 229 -12.29 2.56 -8.81
N MET A 230 -11.55 2.11 -9.84
CA MET A 230 -11.16 0.72 -10.01
C MET A 230 -9.76 0.61 -10.63
N VAL A 231 -9.13 -0.55 -10.51
CA VAL A 231 -7.91 -0.88 -11.24
C VAL A 231 -8.23 -1.15 -12.70
N SER A 232 -7.61 -0.40 -13.63
CA SER A 232 -7.68 -0.69 -15.06
C SER A 232 -6.66 -1.74 -15.48
N LYS A 233 -7.14 -2.85 -16.04
CA LYS A 233 -6.30 -3.90 -16.62
C LYS A 233 -5.33 -3.33 -17.65
N GLU A 234 -5.80 -2.45 -18.52
CA GLU A 234 -5.02 -1.84 -19.60
C GLU A 234 -3.88 -0.96 -19.06
N LEU A 235 -4.12 -0.23 -17.95
CA LEU A 235 -3.08 0.56 -17.29
C LEU A 235 -2.05 -0.34 -16.60
N VAL A 236 -2.47 -1.47 -16.02
CA VAL A 236 -1.57 -2.48 -15.48
C VAL A 236 -0.71 -3.07 -16.59
N GLU A 237 -1.29 -3.50 -17.72
CA GLU A 237 -0.55 -4.02 -18.87
C GLU A 237 0.51 -3.03 -19.38
N LYS A 238 0.15 -1.73 -19.49
CA LYS A 238 1.09 -0.68 -19.89
C LYS A 238 2.24 -0.55 -18.90
N LEU A 239 1.97 -0.64 -17.61
CA LEU A 239 2.98 -0.53 -16.57
C LEU A 239 3.89 -1.75 -16.54
N VAL A 240 3.32 -2.96 -16.65
CA VAL A 240 4.07 -4.23 -16.66
C VAL A 240 4.96 -4.36 -17.90
N LYS A 241 4.53 -3.85 -19.06
CA LYS A 241 5.32 -3.81 -20.30
C LYS A 241 6.59 -2.98 -20.23
N LEU A 242 6.77 -2.15 -19.20
CA LEU A 242 8.05 -1.46 -18.97
C LEU A 242 9.20 -2.44 -18.68
N GLY A 243 8.92 -3.72 -18.47
CA GLY A 243 9.93 -4.77 -18.27
C GLY A 243 10.67 -4.68 -16.93
N LEU A 244 10.08 -4.04 -15.92
CA LEU A 244 10.66 -3.68 -14.64
C LEU A 244 10.57 -4.80 -13.58
#